data_8d3623d3a3f632fd773d1089e2884da9
#
_entry.id   8d3623d3a3f632fd773d1089e2884da9
#
_cell.length_a   1.000
_cell.length_b   1.000
_cell.length_c   1.000
_cell.angle_alpha   90.00
_cell.angle_beta   90.00
_cell.angle_gamma   90.00
#
_symmetry.space_group_name_H-M   'P 1'
#
loop_
_entity.id
_entity.type
_entity.pdbx_description
1 polymer ?
#
loop_
_entity_poly.entity_id
_entity_poly.type
_entity_poly.pdbx_seq_one_letter_code
_entity_poly.pdbx_strand_id
1 'polypeptide(L)'
;ALMLGMGAVLPEPEYELPLSGEGEAAVYVVGRISGEGSDRKPAPGDFQLTKTEIRDILACREKYAKFLLVLNVGGVVDLSPVMEVGNILLLSQTGMTIGDSFADVLLGKAYPSGKLASTWAKWEEYCPVGEFAQPDDTRYNEGIYVGYRYFDSVGKEPLFPFGFGLGYTTFEVGRPQVEVAGTQVRVTVPVKNTGAALGKEVVQLYVSLPSGKLDQPYQVLAAFGKTGQLAPGQEEALILTFALERLASFDESTAASVLEAGDYLLRLGTSSRDTRLCGVVRLEGEVMVRQLSHVGGKPDFEDWKPENPSRVQEDLAGVPVFPVKPEAYQPKLIP
;
A
#
# COMPACT_ATOMS: atom_id res chain seq x y z
N ALA A 1 -35.10 -5.34 -20.18
CA ALA A 1 -34.50 -5.72 -18.90
C ALA A 1 -33.38 -4.73 -18.65
N LEU A 2 -33.56 -3.80 -17.72
CA LEU A 2 -32.49 -2.96 -17.25
C LEU A 2 -31.41 -3.89 -16.66
N MET A 3 -30.18 -3.82 -17.16
CA MET A 3 -29.03 -4.37 -16.46
C MET A 3 -28.78 -3.52 -15.20
N LEU A 4 -29.58 -3.73 -14.18
CA LEU A 4 -29.32 -3.25 -12.84
C LEU A 4 -28.17 -4.09 -12.26
N GLY A 5 -26.96 -3.58 -12.24
CA GLY A 5 -25.85 -4.27 -11.58
C GLY A 5 -24.46 -3.98 -12.07
N MET A 6 -24.27 -3.37 -13.22
CA MET A 6 -22.93 -3.03 -13.71
C MET A 6 -22.69 -1.52 -13.53
N GLY A 7 -22.08 -1.14 -12.42
CA GLY A 7 -21.62 0.23 -12.17
C GLY A 7 -22.73 1.28 -11.89
N ALA A 8 -23.97 0.86 -11.65
CA ALA A 8 -25.04 1.80 -11.30
C ALA A 8 -24.90 2.21 -9.82
N VAL A 9 -24.61 3.48 -9.58
CA VAL A 9 -24.77 4.07 -8.26
C VAL A 9 -26.27 4.24 -8.02
N LEU A 10 -26.82 3.51 -7.06
CA LEU A 10 -28.21 3.68 -6.66
C LEU A 10 -28.36 5.03 -5.94
N PRO A 11 -29.42 5.81 -6.24
CA PRO A 11 -29.67 7.03 -5.49
C PRO A 11 -29.91 6.70 -4.02
N GLU A 12 -29.37 7.55 -3.15
CA GLU A 12 -29.59 7.42 -1.72
C GLU A 12 -31.09 7.56 -1.40
N PRO A 13 -31.66 6.64 -0.62
CA PRO A 13 -33.08 6.77 -0.24
C PRO A 13 -33.30 7.97 0.68
N GLU A 14 -34.34 8.72 0.43
CA GLU A 14 -34.77 9.89 1.21
C GLU A 14 -35.52 9.49 2.49
N TYR A 15 -35.10 8.48 3.22
CA TYR A 15 -35.74 8.10 4.48
C TYR A 15 -34.72 7.95 5.61
N GLU A 16 -35.15 8.25 6.82
CA GLU A 16 -34.36 8.01 8.02
C GLU A 16 -34.74 6.65 8.62
N LEU A 17 -33.76 5.76 8.69
CA LEU A 17 -33.91 4.55 9.49
C LEU A 17 -33.82 4.91 10.98
N PRO A 18 -34.87 4.67 11.79
CA PRO A 18 -34.75 4.88 13.21
C PRO A 18 -33.75 3.88 13.79
N LEU A 19 -32.75 4.38 14.50
CA LEU A 19 -31.81 3.54 15.26
C LEU A 19 -32.53 3.00 16.51
N SER A 20 -33.51 2.13 16.31
CA SER A 20 -34.39 1.60 17.36
C SER A 20 -33.86 0.35 18.04
N GLY A 21 -32.79 -0.26 17.53
CA GLY A 21 -32.21 -1.48 18.12
C GLY A 21 -31.73 -1.23 19.54
N GLU A 22 -32.07 -2.15 20.44
CA GLU A 22 -31.55 -2.22 21.81
C GLU A 22 -30.48 -3.33 21.85
N GLY A 23 -29.28 -3.00 22.36
CA GLY A 23 -28.18 -3.94 22.45
C GLY A 23 -26.89 -3.28 22.91
N GLU A 24 -25.90 -4.08 23.27
CA GLU A 24 -24.59 -3.59 23.69
C GLU A 24 -23.66 -3.27 22.52
N ALA A 25 -23.93 -3.84 21.35
CA ALA A 25 -23.07 -3.74 20.18
C ALA A 25 -23.86 -3.43 18.92
N ALA A 26 -23.25 -2.68 18.01
CA ALA A 26 -23.75 -2.44 16.68
C ALA A 26 -22.66 -2.67 15.63
N VAL A 27 -23.07 -3.18 14.47
CA VAL A 27 -22.26 -3.31 13.28
C VAL A 27 -22.92 -2.53 12.15
N TYR A 28 -22.21 -1.59 11.56
CA TYR A 28 -22.66 -0.87 10.37
C TYR A 28 -21.83 -1.32 9.17
N VAL A 29 -22.48 -1.70 8.08
CA VAL A 29 -21.80 -2.21 6.89
C VAL A 29 -21.95 -1.21 5.75
N VAL A 30 -20.83 -0.63 5.32
CA VAL A 30 -20.76 0.15 4.08
C VAL A 30 -20.46 -0.80 2.93
N GLY A 31 -21.38 -0.89 1.96
CA GLY A 31 -21.22 -1.65 0.74
C GLY A 31 -20.90 -0.75 -0.45
N ARG A 32 -20.02 -1.19 -1.33
CA ARG A 32 -19.78 -0.57 -2.64
C ARG A 32 -19.72 -1.64 -3.69
N ILE A 33 -20.31 -1.35 -4.83
CA ILE A 33 -20.16 -2.18 -6.02
C ILE A 33 -18.87 -1.75 -6.70
N SER A 34 -17.90 -2.66 -6.85
CA SER A 34 -16.82 -2.45 -7.81
C SER A 34 -17.38 -2.86 -9.18
N GLY A 35 -18.08 -1.95 -9.84
CA GLY A 35 -18.68 -2.21 -11.14
C GLY A 35 -17.62 -2.39 -12.19
N GLU A 36 -17.67 -3.51 -12.90
CA GLU A 36 -16.93 -3.68 -14.13
C GLU A 36 -17.56 -2.83 -15.24
N GLY A 37 -16.76 -2.10 -16.00
CA GLY A 37 -17.22 -1.28 -17.13
C GLY A 37 -17.57 0.17 -16.80
N SER A 38 -17.29 0.66 -15.58
CA SER A 38 -17.34 2.08 -15.27
C SER A 38 -16.31 2.46 -14.22
N ASP A 39 -15.69 3.64 -14.40
CA ASP A 39 -14.72 4.17 -13.44
C ASP A 39 -15.40 4.71 -12.18
N ARG A 40 -14.64 4.69 -11.09
CA ARG A 40 -15.02 5.27 -9.81
C ARG A 40 -15.16 6.79 -9.94
N LYS A 41 -16.09 7.38 -9.19
CA LYS A 41 -16.37 8.82 -9.21
C LYS A 41 -16.19 9.42 -7.82
N PRO A 42 -15.68 10.66 -7.72
CA PRO A 42 -15.62 11.39 -6.45
C PRO A 42 -17.03 11.89 -6.04
N ALA A 43 -17.93 10.94 -5.80
CA ALA A 43 -19.32 11.23 -5.52
C ALA A 43 -19.84 10.42 -4.32
N PRO A 44 -20.88 10.94 -3.60
CA PRO A 44 -21.55 10.20 -2.54
C PRO A 44 -22.14 8.86 -3.05
N GLY A 45 -21.92 7.81 -2.28
CA GLY A 45 -22.35 6.44 -2.63
C GLY A 45 -21.35 5.67 -3.50
N ASP A 46 -20.30 6.31 -3.97
CA ASP A 46 -19.17 5.69 -4.65
C ASP A 46 -17.88 5.88 -3.84
N PHE A 47 -17.00 6.82 -4.23
CA PHE A 47 -15.77 7.10 -3.49
C PHE A 47 -16.06 7.77 -2.14
N GLN A 48 -17.05 8.66 -2.10
CA GLN A 48 -17.45 9.35 -0.89
C GLN A 48 -18.58 8.61 -0.15
N LEU A 49 -18.62 8.75 1.17
CA LEU A 49 -19.79 8.37 1.97
C LEU A 49 -20.96 9.28 1.66
N THR A 50 -22.17 8.72 1.70
CA THR A 50 -23.41 9.50 1.62
C THR A 50 -23.67 10.25 2.93
N LYS A 51 -24.55 11.26 2.89
CA LYS A 51 -24.98 11.97 4.10
C LYS A 51 -25.67 11.03 5.10
N THR A 52 -26.46 10.08 4.61
CA THR A 52 -27.12 9.04 5.43
C THR A 52 -26.10 8.13 6.09
N GLU A 53 -25.11 7.63 5.34
CA GLU A 53 -24.07 6.79 5.90
C GLU A 53 -23.28 7.52 7.00
N ILE A 54 -22.87 8.76 6.77
CA ILE A 54 -22.13 9.55 7.77
C ILE A 54 -22.98 9.73 9.02
N ARG A 55 -24.25 10.18 8.88
CA ARG A 55 -25.16 10.37 9.99
C ARG A 55 -25.34 9.08 10.81
N ASP A 56 -25.61 7.96 10.14
CA ASP A 56 -25.94 6.71 10.79
C ASP A 56 -24.71 6.07 11.45
N ILE A 57 -23.53 6.17 10.83
CA ILE A 57 -22.26 5.72 11.40
C ILE A 57 -21.96 6.48 12.71
N LEU A 58 -22.05 7.81 12.69
CA LEU A 58 -21.78 8.64 13.86
C LEU A 58 -22.81 8.42 14.97
N ALA A 59 -24.09 8.29 14.62
CA ALA A 59 -25.15 8.01 15.58
C ALA A 59 -25.00 6.60 16.20
N CYS A 60 -24.61 5.59 15.43
CA CYS A 60 -24.31 4.25 15.98
C CYS A 60 -23.10 4.29 16.93
N ARG A 61 -22.04 5.00 16.56
CA ARG A 61 -20.86 5.17 17.40
C ARG A 61 -21.21 5.84 18.73
N GLU A 62 -22.09 6.84 18.74
CA GLU A 62 -22.53 7.53 19.95
C GLU A 62 -23.42 6.65 20.83
N LYS A 63 -24.35 5.91 20.21
CA LYS A 63 -25.39 5.15 20.93
C LYS A 63 -24.87 3.85 21.53
N TYR A 64 -23.96 3.12 20.85
CA TYR A 64 -23.57 1.77 21.25
C TYR A 64 -22.16 1.72 21.82
N ALA A 65 -22.03 1.11 23.00
CA ALA A 65 -20.74 0.99 23.69
C ALA A 65 -19.70 0.21 22.86
N LYS A 66 -20.18 -0.77 22.06
CA LYS A 66 -19.35 -1.54 21.12
C LYS A 66 -19.84 -1.27 19.71
N PHE A 67 -19.08 -0.52 18.92
CA PHE A 67 -19.41 -0.22 17.54
C PHE A 67 -18.30 -0.68 16.60
N LEU A 68 -18.68 -1.33 15.51
CA LEU A 68 -17.81 -1.78 14.45
C LEU A 68 -18.31 -1.26 13.10
N LEU A 69 -17.50 -0.48 12.40
CA LEU A 69 -17.69 -0.11 11.00
C LEU A 69 -17.06 -1.17 10.12
N VAL A 70 -17.83 -1.79 9.23
CA VAL A 70 -17.36 -2.80 8.28
C VAL A 70 -17.42 -2.24 6.87
N LEU A 71 -16.33 -2.37 6.15
CA LEU A 71 -16.20 -1.93 4.77
C LEU A 71 -16.20 -3.15 3.83
N ASN A 72 -17.36 -3.43 3.23
CA ASN A 72 -17.51 -4.44 2.18
C ASN A 72 -17.39 -3.74 0.81
N VAL A 73 -16.16 -3.36 0.47
CA VAL A 73 -15.85 -2.49 -0.67
C VAL A 73 -14.67 -3.05 -1.47
N GLY A 74 -14.70 -2.89 -2.78
CA GLY A 74 -13.63 -3.36 -3.67
C GLY A 74 -12.47 -2.38 -3.84
N GLY A 75 -12.59 -1.15 -3.34
CA GLY A 75 -11.59 -0.10 -3.46
C GLY A 75 -11.69 0.95 -2.35
N VAL A 76 -10.91 2.01 -2.47
CA VAL A 76 -10.86 3.09 -1.47
C VAL A 76 -12.21 3.80 -1.35
N VAL A 77 -12.59 4.13 -0.12
CA VAL A 77 -13.71 5.02 0.22
C VAL A 77 -13.16 6.12 1.13
N ASP A 78 -13.58 7.36 0.89
CA ASP A 78 -13.19 8.48 1.73
C ASP A 78 -13.85 8.34 3.12
N LEU A 79 -13.02 8.04 4.11
CA LEU A 79 -13.42 7.90 5.51
C LEU A 79 -13.21 9.17 6.33
N SER A 80 -12.72 10.25 5.73
CA SER A 80 -12.41 11.48 6.44
C SER A 80 -13.57 12.04 7.30
N PRO A 81 -14.86 11.90 6.90
CA PRO A 81 -15.96 12.36 7.73
C PRO A 81 -16.22 11.52 8.99
N VAL A 82 -15.66 10.31 9.08
CA VAL A 82 -15.92 9.34 10.16
C VAL A 82 -14.64 8.82 10.83
N MET A 83 -13.53 9.57 10.72
CA MET A 83 -12.23 9.17 11.28
C MET A 83 -12.21 9.03 12.81
N GLU A 84 -13.22 9.55 13.50
CA GLU A 84 -13.39 9.33 14.94
C GLU A 84 -13.88 7.92 15.31
N VAL A 85 -14.24 7.07 14.34
CA VAL A 85 -14.58 5.66 14.55
C VAL A 85 -13.31 4.86 14.76
N GLY A 86 -13.10 4.36 15.98
CA GLY A 86 -11.88 3.62 16.34
C GLY A 86 -11.83 2.18 15.83
N ASN A 87 -12.97 1.56 15.52
CA ASN A 87 -13.03 0.16 15.08
C ASN A 87 -13.56 0.09 13.64
N ILE A 88 -12.65 -0.06 12.68
CA ILE A 88 -12.97 -0.18 11.26
C ILE A 88 -12.38 -1.49 10.75
N LEU A 89 -13.20 -2.34 10.16
CA LEU A 89 -12.79 -3.59 9.54
C LEU A 89 -12.98 -3.52 8.02
N LEU A 90 -11.88 -3.54 7.28
CA LEU A 90 -11.93 -3.74 5.83
C LEU A 90 -12.13 -5.22 5.53
N LEU A 91 -13.33 -5.56 5.09
CA LEU A 91 -13.69 -6.93 4.72
C LEU A 91 -13.36 -7.23 3.26
N SER A 92 -13.32 -6.19 2.42
CA SER A 92 -13.18 -6.28 0.96
C SER A 92 -14.29 -7.10 0.31
N GLN A 93 -14.03 -7.64 -0.87
CA GLN A 93 -14.96 -8.48 -1.64
C GLN A 93 -14.29 -9.83 -1.91
N THR A 94 -14.20 -10.68 -0.88
CA THR A 94 -13.35 -11.88 -0.85
C THR A 94 -14.06 -13.17 -1.31
N GLY A 95 -15.24 -13.06 -1.92
CA GLY A 95 -15.95 -14.19 -2.52
C GLY A 95 -17.06 -14.79 -1.65
N MET A 96 -17.49 -16.03 -1.96
CA MET A 96 -18.72 -16.62 -1.42
C MET A 96 -18.68 -16.89 0.08
N THR A 97 -17.52 -17.13 0.68
CA THR A 97 -17.37 -17.44 2.12
C THR A 97 -17.06 -16.22 2.97
N ILE A 98 -17.32 -15.01 2.44
CA ILE A 98 -17.04 -13.75 3.15
C ILE A 98 -17.79 -13.65 4.49
N GLY A 99 -19.03 -14.12 4.54
CA GLY A 99 -19.84 -14.11 5.76
C GLY A 99 -19.27 -15.01 6.86
N ASP A 100 -18.80 -16.21 6.52
CA ASP A 100 -18.17 -17.13 7.45
C ASP A 100 -16.86 -16.56 7.98
N SER A 101 -16.03 -16.01 7.09
CA SER A 101 -14.75 -15.39 7.47
C SER A 101 -14.96 -14.16 8.37
N PHE A 102 -15.98 -13.36 8.11
CA PHE A 102 -16.35 -12.22 8.96
C PHE A 102 -16.83 -12.70 10.33
N ALA A 103 -17.70 -13.71 10.37
CA ALA A 103 -18.18 -14.29 11.62
C ALA A 103 -17.04 -14.86 12.47
N ASP A 104 -16.07 -15.52 11.87
CA ASP A 104 -14.90 -16.05 12.59
C ASP A 104 -14.04 -14.94 13.20
N VAL A 105 -13.84 -13.81 12.49
CA VAL A 105 -13.15 -12.65 13.05
C VAL A 105 -13.96 -11.99 14.17
N LEU A 106 -15.26 -11.79 13.96
CA LEU A 106 -16.14 -11.14 14.94
C LEU A 106 -16.27 -11.96 16.24
N LEU A 107 -16.28 -13.28 16.12
CA LEU A 107 -16.37 -14.21 17.24
C LEU A 107 -15.01 -14.57 17.86
N GLY A 108 -13.92 -14.01 17.37
CA GLY A 108 -12.57 -14.24 17.88
C GLY A 108 -11.99 -15.63 17.55
N LYS A 109 -12.58 -16.37 16.61
CA LYS A 109 -12.03 -17.64 16.11
C LYS A 109 -10.86 -17.41 15.14
N ALA A 110 -10.88 -16.27 14.45
CA ALA A 110 -9.81 -15.76 13.63
C ALA A 110 -9.50 -14.31 14.03
N TYR A 111 -8.37 -13.78 13.57
CA TYR A 111 -7.98 -12.39 13.83
C TYR A 111 -7.51 -11.71 12.53
N PRO A 112 -7.79 -10.41 12.38
CA PRO A 112 -7.33 -9.67 11.22
C PRO A 112 -5.80 -9.56 11.24
N SER A 113 -5.18 -9.83 10.11
CA SER A 113 -3.73 -9.73 9.93
C SER A 113 -3.37 -9.32 8.51
N GLY A 114 -4.34 -8.77 7.78
CA GLY A 114 -4.13 -8.17 6.47
C GLY A 114 -3.54 -6.77 6.57
N LYS A 115 -2.88 -6.34 5.49
CA LYS A 115 -2.37 -4.98 5.33
C LYS A 115 -3.00 -4.36 4.08
N LEU A 116 -3.19 -3.04 4.10
CA LEU A 116 -3.73 -2.32 2.96
C LEU A 116 -2.79 -2.44 1.76
N ALA A 117 -3.33 -2.88 0.63
CA ALA A 117 -2.62 -2.96 -0.65
C ALA A 117 -2.71 -1.66 -1.47
N SER A 118 -3.28 -0.60 -0.89
CA SER A 118 -3.41 0.73 -1.48
C SER A 118 -3.28 1.80 -0.40
N THR A 119 -2.95 3.02 -0.82
CA THR A 119 -2.97 4.20 0.05
C THR A 119 -4.39 4.75 0.09
N TRP A 120 -4.92 5.03 1.28
CA TRP A 120 -6.26 5.59 1.48
C TRP A 120 -6.17 7.07 1.81
N ALA A 121 -6.79 7.90 0.97
CA ALA A 121 -6.78 9.36 1.07
C ALA A 121 -8.05 9.92 0.46
N LYS A 122 -8.25 11.23 0.56
CA LYS A 122 -9.32 11.92 -0.20
C LYS A 122 -8.99 11.92 -1.68
N TRP A 123 -10.01 12.03 -2.50
CA TRP A 123 -9.85 11.99 -3.96
C TRP A 123 -8.88 13.04 -4.48
N GLU A 124 -9.03 14.28 -4.03
CA GLU A 124 -8.21 15.42 -4.43
C GLU A 124 -6.77 15.40 -3.90
N GLU A 125 -6.44 14.45 -3.04
CA GLU A 125 -5.11 14.30 -2.47
C GLU A 125 -4.20 13.38 -3.29
N TYR A 126 -4.77 12.60 -4.22
CA TYR A 126 -3.98 11.75 -5.13
C TYR A 126 -3.20 12.57 -6.15
N CYS A 127 -2.37 11.90 -6.96
CA CYS A 127 -1.58 12.56 -8.00
C CYS A 127 -2.48 13.41 -8.90
N PRO A 128 -2.17 14.71 -9.09
CA PRO A 128 -3.06 15.65 -9.77
C PRO A 128 -2.98 15.54 -11.30
N VAL A 129 -3.19 14.34 -11.83
CA VAL A 129 -3.28 14.10 -13.29
C VAL A 129 -4.70 14.37 -13.77
N GLY A 130 -4.84 15.11 -14.88
CA GLY A 130 -6.13 15.65 -15.30
C GLY A 130 -6.99 14.75 -16.17
N GLU A 131 -6.49 13.62 -16.65
CA GLU A 131 -7.15 12.82 -17.69
C GLU A 131 -7.59 11.43 -17.22
N PHE A 132 -8.17 11.37 -16.03
CA PHE A 132 -8.75 10.12 -15.53
C PHE A 132 -10.10 9.84 -16.23
N ALA A 133 -10.33 8.56 -16.54
CA ALA A 133 -11.59 8.06 -17.08
C ALA A 133 -11.96 8.59 -18.48
N GLN A 134 -10.99 8.81 -19.35
CA GLN A 134 -11.25 9.09 -20.75
C GLN A 134 -11.61 7.80 -21.50
N PRO A 135 -12.75 7.73 -22.22
CA PRO A 135 -13.20 6.46 -22.78
C PRO A 135 -12.38 5.95 -23.97
N ASP A 136 -11.77 6.84 -24.74
CA ASP A 136 -11.05 6.47 -25.96
C ASP A 136 -9.54 6.38 -25.76
N ASP A 137 -8.94 7.41 -25.12
CA ASP A 137 -7.50 7.46 -24.87
C ASP A 137 -7.24 7.87 -23.43
N THR A 138 -6.74 6.95 -22.62
CA THR A 138 -6.32 7.24 -21.25
C THR A 138 -4.81 7.40 -21.17
N ARG A 139 -4.35 8.57 -20.74
CA ARG A 139 -2.94 8.85 -20.49
C ARG A 139 -2.62 8.61 -19.03
N TYR A 140 -1.66 7.72 -18.77
CA TYR A 140 -1.17 7.41 -17.41
C TYR A 140 -0.08 8.41 -16.99
N ASN A 141 -0.43 9.70 -16.98
CA ASN A 141 0.50 10.81 -16.76
C ASN A 141 1.12 10.82 -15.36
N GLU A 142 0.58 10.07 -14.39
CA GLU A 142 1.18 9.92 -13.08
C GLU A 142 2.53 9.20 -13.11
N GLY A 143 2.82 8.47 -14.20
CA GLY A 143 4.08 7.77 -14.39
C GLY A 143 4.41 6.85 -13.20
N ILE A 144 5.55 7.08 -12.55
CA ILE A 144 5.98 6.31 -11.38
C ILE A 144 5.30 6.73 -10.08
N TYR A 145 4.56 7.86 -10.05
CA TYR A 145 4.00 8.47 -8.85
C TYR A 145 2.57 8.00 -8.56
N VAL A 146 2.40 6.70 -8.37
CA VAL A 146 1.13 6.05 -8.04
C VAL A 146 1.09 5.61 -6.57
N GLY A 147 -0.03 5.85 -5.89
CA GLY A 147 -0.25 5.41 -4.51
C GLY A 147 0.82 5.93 -3.54
N TYR A 148 1.38 5.06 -2.69
CA TYR A 148 2.38 5.47 -1.69
C TYR A 148 3.62 6.11 -2.32
N ARG A 149 4.00 5.73 -3.54
CA ARG A 149 5.14 6.35 -4.23
C ARG A 149 4.92 7.84 -4.47
N TYR A 150 3.68 8.23 -4.79
CA TYR A 150 3.31 9.64 -4.84
C TYR A 150 3.31 10.28 -3.45
N PHE A 151 2.51 9.73 -2.52
CA PHE A 151 2.33 10.35 -1.19
C PHE A 151 3.65 10.51 -0.44
N ASP A 152 4.54 9.52 -0.49
CA ASP A 152 5.85 9.57 0.15
C ASP A 152 6.77 10.59 -0.54
N SER A 153 6.73 10.69 -1.88
CA SER A 153 7.57 11.60 -2.64
C SER A 153 7.18 13.07 -2.51
N VAL A 154 5.90 13.38 -2.26
CA VAL A 154 5.43 14.75 -2.03
C VAL A 154 5.29 15.10 -0.55
N GLY A 155 5.52 14.15 0.36
CA GLY A 155 5.40 14.37 1.81
C GLY A 155 3.96 14.60 2.27
N LYS A 156 2.96 14.13 1.52
CA LYS A 156 1.55 14.22 1.89
C LYS A 156 1.16 13.11 2.86
N GLU A 157 0.42 13.43 3.92
CA GLU A 157 -0.08 12.44 4.87
C GLU A 157 -1.41 11.85 4.39
N PRO A 158 -1.50 10.53 4.17
CA PRO A 158 -2.76 9.88 3.81
C PRO A 158 -3.62 9.58 5.05
N LEU A 159 -4.90 9.25 4.86
CA LEU A 159 -5.76 8.73 5.93
C LEU A 159 -5.20 7.41 6.48
N PHE A 160 -4.84 6.49 5.59
CA PHE A 160 -4.13 5.25 5.93
C PHE A 160 -3.06 4.97 4.87
N PRO A 161 -1.79 4.78 5.28
CA PRO A 161 -0.71 4.50 4.33
C PRO A 161 -0.80 3.10 3.73
N PHE A 162 -0.16 2.90 2.59
CA PHE A 162 0.07 1.57 2.04
C PHE A 162 0.78 0.67 3.07
N GLY A 163 0.32 -0.56 3.17
CA GLY A 163 0.88 -1.53 4.13
C GLY A 163 0.34 -1.40 5.55
N PHE A 164 -0.48 -0.38 5.87
CA PHE A 164 -1.11 -0.24 7.18
C PHE A 164 -2.10 -1.36 7.49
N GLY A 165 -2.17 -1.75 8.75
CA GLY A 165 -3.18 -2.68 9.25
C GLY A 165 -2.89 -3.07 10.69
N LEU A 166 -3.92 -3.10 11.52
CA LEU A 166 -3.88 -3.47 12.92
C LEU A 166 -4.41 -4.89 13.13
N GLY A 167 -3.92 -5.54 14.17
CA GLY A 167 -4.46 -6.79 14.68
C GLY A 167 -4.94 -6.64 16.11
N TYR A 168 -5.19 -7.77 16.79
CA TYR A 168 -5.62 -7.79 18.20
C TYR A 168 -4.45 -7.95 19.18
N THR A 169 -3.22 -7.88 18.68
CA THR A 169 -1.99 -7.98 19.48
C THR A 169 -0.93 -7.05 18.91
N THR A 170 0.16 -6.86 19.62
CA THR A 170 1.29 -6.02 19.23
C THR A 170 2.51 -6.86 18.93
N PHE A 171 3.38 -6.33 18.06
CA PHE A 171 4.60 -7.00 17.65
C PHE A 171 5.81 -6.07 17.78
N GLU A 172 6.93 -6.66 18.12
CA GLU A 172 8.23 -6.02 18.02
C GLU A 172 8.96 -6.59 16.80
N VAL A 173 9.33 -5.71 15.89
CA VAL A 173 10.23 -6.01 14.77
C VAL A 173 11.65 -5.75 15.25
N GLY A 174 12.40 -6.80 15.51
CA GLY A 174 13.73 -6.73 16.11
C GLY A 174 14.79 -6.20 15.16
N ARG A 175 16.08 -6.31 15.55
CA ARG A 175 17.18 -5.83 14.73
C ARG A 175 17.42 -6.76 13.53
N PRO A 176 17.36 -6.28 12.29
CA PRO A 176 17.61 -7.11 11.12
C PRO A 176 19.08 -7.40 10.92
N GLN A 177 19.36 -8.54 10.28
CA GLN A 177 20.66 -8.90 9.72
C GLN A 177 20.55 -8.81 8.20
N VAL A 178 21.44 -8.05 7.59
CA VAL A 178 21.48 -7.86 6.14
C VAL A 178 22.70 -8.59 5.56
N GLU A 179 22.46 -9.33 4.50
CA GLU A 179 23.49 -10.03 3.73
C GLU A 179 23.30 -9.69 2.25
N VAL A 180 24.40 -9.43 1.56
CA VAL A 180 24.42 -9.17 0.12
C VAL A 180 25.40 -10.12 -0.54
N ALA A 181 24.92 -10.95 -1.44
CA ALA A 181 25.72 -11.92 -2.19
C ALA A 181 25.49 -11.72 -3.69
N GLY A 182 26.50 -11.16 -4.36
CA GLY A 182 26.35 -10.72 -5.76
C GLY A 182 25.25 -9.67 -5.86
N THR A 183 24.18 -9.99 -6.58
CA THR A 183 23.01 -9.10 -6.78
C THR A 183 21.84 -9.42 -5.84
N GLN A 184 21.96 -10.47 -5.03
CA GLN A 184 20.91 -10.89 -4.12
C GLN A 184 21.05 -10.21 -2.75
N VAL A 185 19.99 -9.59 -2.30
CA VAL A 185 19.85 -9.00 -0.97
C VAL A 185 18.96 -9.90 -0.13
N ARG A 186 19.43 -10.23 1.07
CA ARG A 186 18.72 -11.00 2.07
C ARG A 186 18.67 -10.22 3.36
N VAL A 187 17.48 -10.07 3.92
CA VAL A 187 17.26 -9.45 5.23
C VAL A 187 16.57 -10.47 6.13
N THR A 188 17.23 -10.87 7.19
CA THR A 188 16.67 -11.74 8.23
C THR A 188 16.29 -10.90 9.43
N VAL A 189 15.02 -10.96 9.87
CA VAL A 189 14.52 -10.13 10.94
C VAL A 189 13.68 -10.93 11.93
N PRO A 190 13.98 -10.88 13.25
CA PRO A 190 13.14 -11.49 14.28
C PRO A 190 11.89 -10.64 14.49
N VAL A 191 10.73 -11.32 14.60
CA VAL A 191 9.42 -10.70 14.88
C VAL A 191 8.84 -11.42 16.09
N LYS A 192 8.59 -10.66 17.15
CA LYS A 192 8.09 -11.16 18.42
C LYS A 192 6.70 -10.63 18.70
N ASN A 193 5.77 -11.52 19.09
CA ASN A 193 4.49 -11.09 19.62
C ASN A 193 4.67 -10.59 21.06
N THR A 194 4.49 -9.30 21.27
CA THR A 194 4.64 -8.62 22.57
C THR A 194 3.31 -8.36 23.26
N GLY A 195 2.19 -8.63 22.60
CA GLY A 195 0.86 -8.45 23.17
C GLY A 195 0.30 -9.69 23.83
N ALA A 196 -0.98 -9.66 24.15
CA ALA A 196 -1.67 -10.68 24.95
C ALA A 196 -2.52 -11.67 24.13
N ALA A 197 -2.66 -11.46 22.83
CA ALA A 197 -3.46 -12.32 21.95
C ALA A 197 -2.61 -12.99 20.87
N LEU A 198 -3.13 -14.07 20.28
CA LEU A 198 -2.55 -14.67 19.08
C LEU A 198 -2.56 -13.68 17.92
N GLY A 199 -1.53 -13.70 17.06
CA GLY A 199 -1.49 -12.82 15.91
C GLY A 199 -0.47 -13.22 14.86
N LYS A 200 -0.50 -12.49 13.73
CA LYS A 200 0.49 -12.54 12.65
C LYS A 200 0.86 -11.12 12.28
N GLU A 201 2.13 -10.90 11.93
CA GLU A 201 2.60 -9.60 11.45
C GLU A 201 3.18 -9.72 10.04
N VAL A 202 3.06 -8.63 9.28
CA VAL A 202 3.68 -8.50 7.96
C VAL A 202 4.79 -7.47 8.04
N VAL A 203 6.02 -7.91 7.78
CA VAL A 203 7.18 -7.03 7.68
C VAL A 203 7.43 -6.71 6.21
N GLN A 204 7.72 -5.46 5.92
CA GLN A 204 7.88 -4.90 4.58
C GLN A 204 9.27 -4.28 4.45
N LEU A 205 9.96 -4.61 3.37
CA LEU A 205 11.27 -4.07 3.04
C LEU A 205 11.13 -3.13 1.84
N TYR A 206 11.40 -1.87 2.07
CA TYR A 206 11.42 -0.82 1.06
C TYR A 206 12.84 -0.44 0.71
N VAL A 207 13.03 0.12 -0.48
CA VAL A 207 14.32 0.65 -0.92
C VAL A 207 14.12 2.06 -1.47
N SER A 208 14.89 3.02 -0.94
CA SER A 208 15.05 4.32 -1.57
C SER A 208 16.23 4.23 -2.54
N LEU A 209 15.98 4.54 -3.81
CA LEU A 209 16.96 4.44 -4.88
C LEU A 209 17.84 5.69 -4.92
N PRO A 210 19.05 5.61 -5.48
CA PRO A 210 19.94 6.78 -5.60
C PRO A 210 19.29 7.86 -6.47
N SER A 211 19.57 9.12 -6.14
CA SER A 211 19.17 10.27 -6.94
C SER A 211 20.19 10.49 -8.04
N GLY A 212 19.95 9.90 -9.20
CA GLY A 212 20.79 10.01 -10.39
C GLY A 212 20.17 10.85 -11.51
N LYS A 213 20.33 10.40 -12.76
CA LYS A 213 19.72 11.03 -13.95
C LYS A 213 18.26 10.66 -14.13
N LEU A 214 17.85 9.48 -13.62
CA LEU A 214 16.49 8.98 -13.73
C LEU A 214 15.64 9.45 -12.55
N ASP A 215 14.37 9.70 -12.83
CA ASP A 215 13.42 10.06 -11.81
C ASP A 215 13.10 8.85 -10.92
N GLN A 216 13.04 9.07 -9.60
CA GLN A 216 12.83 8.02 -8.62
C GLN A 216 11.82 8.45 -7.56
N PRO A 217 10.89 7.58 -7.14
CA PRO A 217 10.05 7.87 -6.00
C PRO A 217 10.85 7.81 -4.70
N TYR A 218 10.28 8.33 -3.61
CA TYR A 218 10.90 8.31 -2.29
C TYR A 218 11.40 6.91 -1.89
N GLN A 219 10.57 5.89 -2.12
CA GLN A 219 10.90 4.48 -1.88
C GLN A 219 10.02 3.55 -2.69
N VAL A 220 10.47 2.32 -2.87
CA VAL A 220 9.71 1.23 -3.51
C VAL A 220 9.72 -0.03 -2.63
N LEU A 221 8.61 -0.76 -2.59
CA LEU A 221 8.54 -2.06 -1.90
C LEU A 221 9.35 -3.11 -2.67
N ALA A 222 10.40 -3.61 -2.06
CA ALA A 222 11.29 -4.62 -2.65
C ALA A 222 10.92 -6.05 -2.25
N ALA A 223 10.51 -6.25 -0.99
CA ALA A 223 10.10 -7.55 -0.47
C ALA A 223 9.15 -7.39 0.72
N PHE A 224 8.40 -8.42 1.03
CA PHE A 224 7.63 -8.52 2.26
C PHE A 224 7.51 -9.98 2.71
N GLY A 225 7.22 -10.19 3.98
CA GLY A 225 6.98 -11.51 4.55
C GLY A 225 5.98 -11.43 5.68
N LYS A 226 5.24 -12.51 5.89
CA LYS A 226 4.25 -12.64 6.96
C LYS A 226 4.64 -13.78 7.88
N THR A 227 4.58 -13.54 9.20
CA THR A 227 4.82 -14.59 10.20
C THR A 227 3.74 -15.67 10.15
N GLY A 228 4.07 -16.83 10.64
CA GLY A 228 3.09 -17.79 11.14
C GLY A 228 2.26 -17.18 12.28
N GLN A 229 1.41 -18.01 12.86
CA GLN A 229 0.64 -17.64 14.04
C GLN A 229 1.53 -17.67 15.28
N LEU A 230 1.70 -16.50 15.91
CA LEU A 230 2.53 -16.35 17.10
C LEU A 230 1.67 -16.17 18.35
N ALA A 231 1.88 -17.02 19.34
CA ALA A 231 1.33 -16.81 20.67
C ALA A 231 2.04 -15.67 21.41
N PRO A 232 1.46 -15.12 22.48
CA PRO A 232 2.11 -14.15 23.34
C PRO A 232 3.52 -14.59 23.75
N GLY A 233 4.50 -13.73 23.51
CA GLY A 233 5.92 -13.98 23.79
C GLY A 233 6.67 -14.82 22.74
N GLN A 234 5.99 -15.46 21.80
CA GLN A 234 6.65 -16.19 20.71
C GLN A 234 7.33 -15.26 19.70
N GLU A 235 8.39 -15.77 19.11
CA GLU A 235 9.20 -15.11 18.11
C GLU A 235 9.42 -16.01 16.88
N GLU A 236 9.47 -15.41 15.69
CA GLU A 236 9.81 -16.06 14.43
C GLU A 236 10.77 -15.16 13.64
N ALA A 237 11.76 -15.75 12.99
CA ALA A 237 12.65 -15.03 12.08
C ALA A 237 12.07 -15.06 10.66
N LEU A 238 11.73 -13.89 10.11
CA LEU A 238 11.37 -13.74 8.71
C LEU A 238 12.61 -13.53 7.85
N ILE A 239 12.60 -14.10 6.66
CA ILE A 239 13.62 -13.92 5.64
C ILE A 239 13.00 -13.22 4.44
N LEU A 240 13.46 -11.99 4.17
CA LEU A 240 13.04 -11.19 3.04
C LEU A 240 14.17 -11.17 2.01
N THR A 241 13.88 -11.51 0.77
CA THR A 241 14.89 -11.56 -0.29
C THR A 241 14.40 -10.88 -1.56
N PHE A 242 15.31 -10.18 -2.22
CA PHE A 242 15.08 -9.65 -3.55
C PHE A 242 16.40 -9.56 -4.33
N ALA A 243 16.26 -9.52 -5.66
CA ALA A 243 17.37 -9.26 -6.55
C ALA A 243 17.41 -7.77 -6.90
N LEU A 244 18.59 -7.14 -6.86
CA LEU A 244 18.76 -5.71 -7.12
C LEU A 244 18.24 -5.31 -8.50
N GLU A 245 18.36 -6.17 -9.50
CA GLU A 245 17.86 -5.94 -10.86
C GLU A 245 16.34 -5.69 -10.94
N ARG A 246 15.58 -6.05 -9.91
CA ARG A 246 14.15 -5.72 -9.81
C ARG A 246 13.88 -4.25 -9.53
N LEU A 247 14.91 -3.52 -9.11
CA LEU A 247 14.85 -2.08 -8.86
C LEU A 247 15.33 -1.24 -10.06
N ALA A 248 15.65 -1.89 -11.19
CA ALA A 248 16.08 -1.18 -12.39
C ALA A 248 14.98 -0.29 -12.93
N SER A 249 15.34 0.94 -13.27
CA SER A 249 14.47 1.92 -13.90
C SER A 249 14.65 1.92 -15.42
N PHE A 250 13.60 2.27 -16.16
CA PHE A 250 13.69 2.38 -17.60
C PHE A 250 14.27 3.74 -18.01
N ASP A 251 15.36 3.72 -18.78
CA ASP A 251 15.94 4.89 -19.40
C ASP A 251 15.42 5.00 -20.83
N GLU A 252 14.53 5.95 -21.08
CA GLU A 252 13.94 6.18 -22.39
C GLU A 252 14.98 6.59 -23.45
N SER A 253 16.05 7.27 -23.04
CA SER A 253 17.07 7.75 -23.97
C SER A 253 17.85 6.63 -24.63
N THR A 254 18.03 5.53 -23.92
CA THR A 254 18.79 4.34 -24.35
C THR A 254 17.90 3.13 -24.61
N ALA A 255 16.60 3.22 -24.31
CA ALA A 255 15.65 2.12 -24.31
C ALA A 255 16.15 0.91 -23.48
N ALA A 256 16.68 1.17 -22.31
CA ALA A 256 17.27 0.15 -21.45
C ALA A 256 16.73 0.21 -20.02
N SER A 257 16.63 -0.96 -19.36
CA SER A 257 16.46 -0.99 -17.92
C SER A 257 17.84 -0.92 -17.26
N VAL A 258 18.04 0.07 -16.39
CA VAL A 258 19.33 0.35 -15.78
C VAL A 258 19.23 0.44 -14.26
N LEU A 259 20.30 0.08 -13.58
CA LEU A 259 20.55 0.41 -12.18
C LEU A 259 21.59 1.53 -12.15
N GLU A 260 21.22 2.68 -11.61
CA GLU A 260 22.15 3.78 -11.46
C GLU A 260 23.16 3.51 -10.34
N ALA A 261 24.37 4.02 -10.50
CA ALA A 261 25.38 3.97 -9.43
C ALA A 261 24.91 4.79 -8.22
N GLY A 262 25.25 4.33 -7.01
CA GLY A 262 24.93 5.04 -5.78
C GLY A 262 24.39 4.16 -4.66
N ASP A 263 23.80 4.80 -3.66
CA ASP A 263 23.34 4.17 -2.43
C ASP A 263 21.86 3.80 -2.51
N TYR A 264 21.57 2.53 -2.38
CA TYR A 264 20.23 1.95 -2.27
C TYR A 264 19.94 1.74 -0.78
N LEU A 265 19.08 2.57 -0.20
CA LEU A 265 18.81 2.58 1.24
C LEU A 265 17.73 1.56 1.59
N LEU A 266 18.10 0.54 2.34
CA LEU A 266 17.20 -0.52 2.78
C LEU A 266 16.41 -0.07 4.01
N ARG A 267 15.10 -0.05 3.91
CA ARG A 267 14.18 0.44 4.94
C ARG A 267 13.20 -0.65 5.34
N LEU A 268 13.21 -1.04 6.60
CA LEU A 268 12.37 -2.12 7.13
C LEU A 268 11.28 -1.56 8.03
N GLY A 269 10.05 -2.06 7.86
CA GLY A 269 8.93 -1.61 8.68
C GLY A 269 7.66 -2.41 8.49
N THR A 270 6.54 -1.86 8.98
CA THR A 270 5.22 -2.50 8.93
C THR A 270 4.24 -1.80 8.00
N SER A 271 4.61 -0.63 7.49
CA SER A 271 3.89 0.12 6.45
C SER A 271 4.85 1.06 5.72
N SER A 272 4.41 1.74 4.65
CA SER A 272 5.23 2.72 3.93
C SER A 272 5.61 3.94 4.78
N ARG A 273 4.88 4.20 5.87
CA ARG A 273 5.13 5.34 6.80
C ARG A 273 5.77 4.93 8.12
N ASP A 274 5.89 3.64 8.37
CA ASP A 274 6.56 3.10 9.55
C ASP A 274 7.76 2.27 9.09
N THR A 275 8.82 2.96 8.68
CA THR A 275 10.07 2.33 8.22
C THR A 275 11.29 2.90 8.92
N ARG A 276 12.31 2.06 9.11
CA ARG A 276 13.62 2.45 9.64
C ARG A 276 14.74 1.95 8.72
N LEU A 277 15.77 2.74 8.58
CA LEU A 277 16.97 2.36 7.82
C LEU A 277 17.67 1.18 8.49
N CYS A 278 18.03 0.15 7.72
CA CYS A 278 18.65 -1.05 8.22
C CYS A 278 19.92 -1.48 7.47
N GLY A 279 20.21 -0.89 6.32
CA GLY A 279 21.41 -1.16 5.54
C GLY A 279 21.48 -0.28 4.30
N VAL A 280 22.64 -0.26 3.67
CA VAL A 280 22.89 0.42 2.41
C VAL A 280 23.56 -0.55 1.45
N VAL A 281 22.98 -0.73 0.27
CA VAL A 281 23.68 -1.40 -0.83
C VAL A 281 24.27 -0.32 -1.71
N ARG A 282 25.60 -0.28 -1.81
CA ARG A 282 26.32 0.69 -2.64
C ARG A 282 26.73 0.07 -3.96
N LEU A 283 26.07 0.48 -5.04
CA LEU A 283 26.44 0.07 -6.39
C LEU A 283 27.53 1.01 -6.93
N GLU A 284 28.71 0.48 -7.19
CA GLU A 284 29.91 1.26 -7.52
C GLU A 284 29.93 1.79 -8.96
N GLY A 285 29.02 1.34 -9.83
CA GLY A 285 28.88 1.81 -11.22
C GLY A 285 27.52 1.48 -11.79
N GLU A 286 27.11 2.22 -12.83
CA GLU A 286 25.86 1.98 -13.54
C GLU A 286 25.86 0.60 -14.22
N VAL A 287 24.73 -0.08 -14.21
CA VAL A 287 24.53 -1.41 -14.81
C VAL A 287 23.34 -1.38 -15.75
N MET A 288 23.56 -1.71 -17.00
CA MET A 288 22.47 -2.05 -17.91
C MET A 288 22.00 -3.48 -17.62
N VAL A 289 20.82 -3.60 -17.02
CA VAL A 289 20.22 -4.88 -16.67
C VAL A 289 19.60 -5.57 -17.90
N ARG A 290 18.98 -4.76 -18.78
CA ARG A 290 18.30 -5.26 -19.98
C ARG A 290 18.29 -4.21 -21.08
N GLN A 291 18.68 -4.59 -22.28
CA GLN A 291 18.43 -3.78 -23.46
C GLN A 291 17.04 -4.09 -24.01
N LEU A 292 16.28 -3.04 -24.28
CA LEU A 292 14.93 -3.10 -24.84
C LEU A 292 14.88 -2.30 -26.14
N SER A 293 13.69 -2.02 -26.64
CA SER A 293 13.46 -1.16 -27.81
C SER A 293 12.15 -0.38 -27.65
N HIS A 294 12.03 0.75 -28.37
CA HIS A 294 10.82 1.57 -28.38
C HIS A 294 9.74 1.00 -29.32
N VAL A 295 9.22 -0.20 -29.01
CA VAL A 295 8.23 -0.90 -29.86
C VAL A 295 6.94 -0.08 -30.00
N GLY A 296 6.50 0.60 -28.95
CA GLY A 296 5.28 1.43 -28.93
C GLY A 296 5.47 2.87 -29.42
N GLY A 297 6.68 3.24 -29.85
CA GLY A 297 6.99 4.64 -30.16
C GLY A 297 7.23 5.50 -28.90
N LYS A 298 7.17 6.80 -29.07
CA LYS A 298 7.22 7.76 -27.96
C LYS A 298 5.82 8.25 -27.65
N PRO A 299 5.46 8.38 -26.33
CA PRO A 299 4.19 9.00 -25.95
C PRO A 299 4.15 10.48 -26.43
N ASP A 300 2.95 10.99 -26.64
CA ASP A 300 2.68 12.39 -26.99
C ASP A 300 2.42 13.27 -25.75
N PHE A 301 2.71 12.76 -24.56
CA PHE A 301 2.55 13.43 -23.28
C PHE A 301 3.78 13.23 -22.40
N GLU A 302 3.90 14.07 -21.38
CA GLU A 302 4.94 13.97 -20.37
C GLU A 302 4.36 13.47 -19.04
N ASP A 303 5.14 12.66 -18.33
CA ASP A 303 4.81 12.20 -16.99
C ASP A 303 4.82 13.37 -16.01
N TRP A 304 3.86 13.36 -15.10
CA TRP A 304 3.85 14.29 -13.99
C TRP A 304 5.06 14.05 -13.08
N LYS A 305 5.64 15.14 -12.58
CA LYS A 305 6.77 15.11 -11.64
C LYS A 305 6.54 16.11 -10.52
N PRO A 306 6.91 15.77 -9.27
CA PRO A 306 6.85 16.74 -8.19
C PRO A 306 7.87 17.85 -8.38
N GLU A 307 7.47 19.11 -8.20
CA GLU A 307 8.38 20.26 -8.27
C GLU A 307 9.47 20.19 -7.19
N ASN A 308 9.08 19.75 -5.98
CA ASN A 308 9.96 19.65 -4.83
C ASN A 308 9.81 18.25 -4.20
N PRO A 309 10.41 17.22 -4.79
CA PRO A 309 10.30 15.87 -4.25
C PRO A 309 10.94 15.76 -2.87
N SER A 310 10.26 15.08 -1.96
CA SER A 310 10.87 14.65 -0.70
C SER A 310 12.09 13.78 -1.02
N ARG A 311 13.23 14.13 -0.46
CA ARG A 311 14.47 13.36 -0.59
C ARG A 311 14.79 12.72 0.73
N VAL A 312 15.27 11.49 0.67
CA VAL A 312 15.74 10.79 1.86
C VAL A 312 17.03 11.46 2.30
N GLN A 313 16.96 12.19 3.42
CA GLN A 313 18.13 12.72 4.12
C GLN A 313 18.28 11.94 5.43
N GLU A 314 19.12 10.91 5.40
CA GLU A 314 19.35 10.08 6.58
C GLU A 314 20.81 10.14 6.99
N ASP A 315 21.03 10.13 8.31
CA ASP A 315 22.35 9.91 8.85
C ASP A 315 22.73 8.43 8.65
N LEU A 316 23.73 8.20 7.82
CA LEU A 316 24.25 6.87 7.55
C LEU A 316 25.29 6.42 8.57
N ALA A 317 25.59 7.22 9.60
CA ALA A 317 26.55 6.86 10.63
C ALA A 317 26.13 5.56 11.34
N GLY A 318 27.01 4.57 11.30
CA GLY A 318 26.78 3.26 11.94
C GLY A 318 25.83 2.32 11.17
N VAL A 319 25.32 2.71 10.00
CA VAL A 319 24.54 1.83 9.13
C VAL A 319 25.48 0.96 8.31
N PRO A 320 25.28 -0.38 8.25
CA PRO A 320 26.13 -1.25 7.46
C PRO A 320 26.00 -0.95 5.95
N VAL A 321 27.15 -0.84 5.27
CA VAL A 321 27.23 -0.60 3.83
C VAL A 321 27.79 -1.84 3.14
N PHE A 322 27.11 -2.29 2.09
CA PHE A 322 27.43 -3.46 1.30
C PHE A 322 27.80 -3.03 -0.12
N PRO A 323 29.09 -3.01 -0.50
CA PRO A 323 29.49 -2.64 -1.85
C PRO A 323 29.15 -3.75 -2.84
N VAL A 324 28.62 -3.35 -4.00
CA VAL A 324 28.33 -4.24 -5.12
C VAL A 324 28.97 -3.66 -6.38
N LYS A 325 29.77 -4.48 -7.04
CA LYS A 325 30.46 -4.11 -8.27
C LYS A 325 29.58 -4.37 -9.49
N PRO A 326 29.67 -3.53 -10.55
CA PRO A 326 28.93 -3.74 -11.78
C PRO A 326 29.14 -5.11 -12.42
N GLU A 327 30.34 -5.68 -12.30
CA GLU A 327 30.70 -7.00 -12.85
C GLU A 327 29.93 -8.16 -12.23
N ALA A 328 29.25 -7.94 -11.11
CA ALA A 328 28.32 -8.93 -10.52
C ALA A 328 27.10 -9.17 -11.41
N TYR A 329 26.82 -8.28 -12.34
CA TYR A 329 25.70 -8.36 -13.26
C TYR A 329 26.12 -8.90 -14.62
N GLN A 330 25.33 -9.84 -15.14
CA GLN A 330 25.43 -10.28 -16.52
C GLN A 330 24.19 -9.77 -17.28
N PRO A 331 24.33 -8.85 -18.24
CA PRO A 331 23.21 -8.33 -19.00
C PRO A 331 22.47 -9.44 -19.72
N LYS A 332 21.15 -9.49 -19.56
CA LYS A 332 20.30 -10.37 -20.36
C LYS A 332 19.95 -9.63 -21.64
N LEU A 333 20.59 -10.01 -22.74
CA LEU A 333 20.15 -9.60 -24.07
C LEU A 333 18.87 -10.37 -24.41
N ILE A 334 17.77 -9.68 -24.61
CA ILE A 334 16.56 -10.26 -25.20
C ILE A 334 16.65 -10.01 -26.69
N PRO A 335 16.62 -11.07 -27.52
CA PRO A 335 16.68 -10.92 -28.96
C PRO A 335 15.48 -10.17 -29.53
#